data_06649ce64773b3dc8c27d590f7b8fbdc
#
_entry.id   06649ce64773b3dc8c27d590f7b8fbdc
#
_cell.length_a   1.000
_cell.length_b   1.000
_cell.length_c   1.000
_cell.angle_alpha   90.00
_cell.angle_beta   90.00
_cell.angle_gamma   90.00
#
_symmetry.space_group_name_H-M   'P 1'
#
loop_
_entity.id
_entity.type
_entity.pdbx_description
1 polymer ?
#
loop_
_entity_poly.entity_id
_entity_poly.type
_entity_poly.pdbx_seq_one_letter_code
_entity_poly.pdbx_strand_id
1 'polypeptide(L)'
;GNTEKQLAMLLDMQATVLIGTASYGLLLAEEAKKRGIADQLKLRKAIFGSERWGEKMRTRMEQILGLESYDIYGLTEIYGPGIGIDCDLHCGIHYFPEYIYCEIIDPQTGEILPPGELGELVITTLTKEGMPLLRYRTRDLTYLDPEPCKCGLPYPLMGRILGRSDDTVKIKGVNVYPGQVEDVIRMTPGLSSEYQMIIDREDGKDSVLIRVEEDPERHNPRAAWEFKHNIKAIINIIADVEVTPYQTLPRSEKKSKRVYDRRNLD
;
A
#
# COMPACT_ATOMS: atom_id res chain seq x y z
N GLY A 1 -0.22 6.30 -19.29
CA GLY A 1 -0.78 5.04 -19.69
C GLY A 1 -1.80 5.15 -20.80
N ASN A 2 -1.94 4.09 -21.50
CA ASN A 2 -3.03 3.86 -22.44
C ASN A 2 -3.54 2.45 -22.17
N THR A 3 -4.53 2.34 -21.31
CA THR A 3 -5.06 1.07 -20.80
C THR A 3 -5.52 0.14 -21.92
N GLU A 4 -6.16 0.68 -22.96
CA GLU A 4 -6.60 -0.10 -24.10
C GLU A 4 -5.42 -0.73 -24.85
N LYS A 5 -4.39 0.07 -25.15
CA LYS A 5 -3.18 -0.41 -25.81
C LYS A 5 -2.42 -1.43 -24.95
N GLN A 6 -2.38 -1.24 -23.63
CA GLN A 6 -1.76 -2.19 -22.71
C GLN A 6 -2.48 -3.54 -22.75
N LEU A 7 -3.81 -3.56 -22.68
CA LEU A 7 -4.60 -4.80 -22.77
C LEU A 7 -4.42 -5.49 -24.13
N ALA A 8 -4.40 -4.73 -25.23
CA ALA A 8 -4.12 -5.30 -26.55
C ALA A 8 -2.73 -5.94 -26.59
N MET A 9 -1.71 -5.26 -26.08
CA MET A 9 -0.34 -5.82 -26.02
C MET A 9 -0.25 -7.07 -25.15
N LEU A 10 -0.93 -7.12 -24.00
CA LEU A 10 -0.97 -8.31 -23.14
C LEU A 10 -1.55 -9.52 -23.87
N LEU A 11 -2.59 -9.31 -24.67
CA LEU A 11 -3.20 -10.35 -25.52
C LEU A 11 -2.28 -10.77 -26.66
N ASP A 12 -1.78 -9.82 -27.43
CA ASP A 12 -0.97 -10.10 -28.63
C ASP A 12 0.35 -10.79 -28.29
N MET A 13 1.01 -10.34 -27.23
CA MET A 13 2.28 -10.89 -26.79
C MET A 13 2.15 -12.13 -25.89
N GLN A 14 0.94 -12.51 -25.51
CA GLN A 14 0.69 -13.62 -24.58
C GLN A 14 1.53 -13.48 -23.29
N ALA A 15 1.60 -12.27 -22.74
CA ALA A 15 2.42 -11.97 -21.59
C ALA A 15 2.03 -12.83 -20.38
N THR A 16 3.02 -13.36 -19.66
CA THR A 16 2.82 -14.23 -18.50
C THR A 16 3.07 -13.53 -17.17
N VAL A 17 3.77 -12.39 -17.19
CA VAL A 17 4.10 -11.58 -16.01
C VAL A 17 3.72 -10.13 -16.26
N LEU A 18 3.06 -9.53 -15.28
CA LEU A 18 2.72 -8.10 -15.25
C LEU A 18 3.56 -7.41 -14.17
N ILE A 19 4.22 -6.30 -14.51
CA ILE A 19 4.94 -5.47 -13.54
C ILE A 19 4.42 -4.04 -13.62
N GLY A 20 4.11 -3.44 -12.47
CA GLY A 20 3.57 -2.08 -12.43
C GLY A 20 3.28 -1.57 -11.03
N THR A 21 2.45 -0.53 -10.95
CA THR A 21 1.86 -0.09 -9.68
C THR A 21 0.59 -0.89 -9.40
N ALA A 22 0.29 -1.13 -8.15
CA ALA A 22 -0.87 -1.95 -7.76
C ALA A 22 -2.21 -1.32 -8.18
N SER A 23 -2.34 0.00 -8.03
CA SER A 23 -3.55 0.72 -8.48
C SER A 23 -3.78 0.62 -9.98
N TYR A 24 -2.70 0.64 -10.78
CA TYR A 24 -2.81 0.43 -12.22
C TYR A 24 -3.10 -1.03 -12.57
N GLY A 25 -2.54 -1.97 -11.83
CA GLY A 25 -2.87 -3.40 -11.94
C GLY A 25 -4.36 -3.66 -11.72
N LEU A 26 -4.94 -3.05 -10.68
CA LEU A 26 -6.38 -3.13 -10.41
C LEU A 26 -7.21 -2.51 -11.56
N LEU A 27 -6.80 -1.33 -12.06
CA LEU A 27 -7.47 -0.70 -13.19
C LEU A 27 -7.45 -1.60 -14.43
N LEU A 28 -6.32 -2.22 -14.75
CA LEU A 28 -6.21 -3.18 -15.86
C LEU A 28 -7.11 -4.40 -15.66
N ALA A 29 -7.14 -4.96 -14.45
CA ALA A 29 -8.00 -6.09 -14.10
C ALA A 29 -9.48 -5.77 -14.29
N GLU A 30 -9.94 -4.65 -13.75
CA GLU A 30 -11.33 -4.21 -13.88
C GLU A 30 -11.73 -3.93 -15.34
N GLU A 31 -10.83 -3.31 -16.11
CA GLU A 31 -11.11 -3.04 -17.52
C GLU A 31 -11.10 -4.33 -18.37
N ALA A 32 -10.23 -5.29 -18.06
CA ALA A 32 -10.23 -6.61 -18.69
C ALA A 32 -11.54 -7.37 -18.39
N LYS A 33 -12.01 -7.34 -17.14
CA LYS A 33 -13.28 -7.92 -16.73
C LYS A 33 -14.46 -7.28 -17.48
N LYS A 34 -14.49 -5.95 -17.50
CA LYS A 34 -15.54 -5.17 -18.18
C LYS A 34 -15.63 -5.50 -19.67
N ARG A 35 -14.51 -5.74 -20.33
CA ARG A 35 -14.42 -6.10 -21.75
C ARG A 35 -14.64 -7.59 -22.02
N GLY A 36 -14.74 -8.42 -21.00
CA GLY A 36 -14.87 -9.88 -21.13
C GLY A 36 -13.64 -10.56 -21.75
N ILE A 37 -12.43 -10.00 -21.52
CA ILE A 37 -11.17 -10.52 -22.05
C ILE A 37 -10.22 -11.08 -20.96
N ALA A 38 -10.62 -11.03 -19.69
CA ALA A 38 -9.77 -11.46 -18.59
C ALA A 38 -9.29 -12.92 -18.77
N ASP A 39 -10.17 -13.82 -19.15
CA ASP A 39 -9.85 -15.24 -19.37
C ASP A 39 -8.96 -15.50 -20.61
N GLN A 40 -8.80 -14.52 -21.49
CA GLN A 40 -7.95 -14.61 -22.68
C GLN A 40 -6.50 -14.23 -22.37
N LEU A 41 -6.27 -13.50 -21.29
CA LEU A 41 -4.93 -13.13 -20.82
C LEU A 41 -4.19 -14.38 -20.34
N LYS A 42 -2.88 -14.44 -20.59
CA LYS A 42 -2.00 -15.55 -20.15
C LYS A 42 -1.16 -15.20 -18.94
N LEU A 43 -1.57 -14.17 -18.20
CA LEU A 43 -0.91 -13.74 -16.99
C LEU A 43 -0.94 -14.87 -15.94
N ARG A 44 0.19 -15.10 -15.30
CA ARG A 44 0.35 -16.07 -14.21
C ARG A 44 0.83 -15.40 -12.93
N LYS A 45 1.67 -14.38 -13.08
CA LYS A 45 2.23 -13.65 -11.95
C LYS A 45 2.15 -12.14 -12.20
N ALA A 46 2.02 -11.40 -11.10
CA ALA A 46 2.16 -9.96 -11.14
C ALA A 46 3.11 -9.50 -10.04
N ILE A 47 3.88 -8.45 -10.30
CA ILE A 47 4.80 -7.84 -9.36
C ILE A 47 4.44 -6.37 -9.27
N PHE A 48 4.00 -5.94 -8.09
CA PHE A 48 3.54 -4.59 -7.85
C PHE A 48 4.37 -3.88 -6.80
N GLY A 49 4.60 -2.59 -7.00
CA GLY A 49 5.34 -1.77 -6.07
C GLY A 49 5.10 -0.29 -6.30
N SER A 50 6.00 0.54 -5.76
CA SER A 50 5.98 2.00 -5.86
C SER A 50 4.84 2.70 -5.13
N GLU A 51 3.91 1.99 -4.58
CA GLU A 51 2.84 2.47 -3.72
C GLU A 51 2.44 1.40 -2.72
N ARG A 52 1.81 1.83 -1.63
CA ARG A 52 1.21 0.90 -0.70
C ARG A 52 -0.09 0.32 -1.27
N TRP A 53 -0.29 -0.97 -1.05
CA TRP A 53 -1.50 -1.68 -1.44
C TRP A 53 -1.80 -2.81 -0.44
N GLY A 54 -3.05 -3.19 -0.35
CA GLY A 54 -3.53 -4.11 0.68
C GLY A 54 -4.12 -5.40 0.13
N GLU A 55 -4.50 -6.28 1.06
CA GLU A 55 -5.00 -7.63 0.75
C GLU A 55 -6.29 -7.63 -0.09
N LYS A 56 -7.18 -6.66 0.13
CA LYS A 56 -8.41 -6.55 -0.69
C LYS A 56 -8.11 -6.28 -2.16
N MET A 57 -7.14 -5.41 -2.42
CA MET A 57 -6.70 -5.12 -3.78
C MET A 57 -6.03 -6.34 -4.40
N ARG A 58 -5.17 -7.04 -3.64
CA ARG A 58 -4.54 -8.30 -4.04
C ARG A 58 -5.59 -9.32 -4.46
N THR A 59 -6.47 -9.69 -3.54
CA THR A 59 -7.51 -10.68 -3.77
C THR A 59 -8.36 -10.33 -4.99
N ARG A 60 -8.72 -9.07 -5.14
CA ARG A 60 -9.54 -8.61 -6.26
C ARG A 60 -8.84 -8.79 -7.61
N MET A 61 -7.57 -8.39 -7.72
CA MET A 61 -6.78 -8.57 -8.95
C MET A 61 -6.58 -10.04 -9.29
N GLU A 62 -6.22 -10.85 -8.30
CA GLU A 62 -5.99 -12.29 -8.46
C GLU A 62 -7.24 -13.03 -8.91
N GLN A 63 -8.40 -12.70 -8.33
CA GLN A 63 -9.69 -13.28 -8.74
C GLN A 63 -10.08 -12.92 -10.17
N ILE A 64 -9.81 -11.68 -10.61
CA ILE A 64 -10.19 -11.25 -11.96
C ILE A 64 -9.23 -11.81 -13.00
N LEU A 65 -7.93 -11.80 -12.74
CA LEU A 65 -6.90 -12.13 -13.73
C LEU A 65 -6.39 -13.57 -13.63
N GLY A 66 -6.76 -14.33 -12.58
CA GLY A 66 -6.30 -15.70 -12.37
C GLY A 66 -4.80 -15.84 -12.18
N LEU A 67 -4.17 -14.87 -11.52
CA LEU A 67 -2.72 -14.81 -11.30
C LEU A 67 -2.37 -14.78 -9.80
N GLU A 68 -1.09 -14.95 -9.49
CA GLU A 68 -0.51 -14.70 -8.17
C GLU A 68 0.23 -13.36 -8.19
N SER A 69 0.08 -12.55 -7.14
CA SER A 69 0.68 -11.22 -7.08
C SER A 69 1.64 -11.04 -5.92
N TYR A 70 2.74 -10.34 -6.16
CA TYR A 70 3.84 -10.13 -5.22
C TYR A 70 4.10 -8.65 -5.04
N ASP A 71 4.40 -8.25 -3.80
CA ASP A 71 4.81 -6.89 -3.46
C ASP A 71 6.32 -6.75 -3.57
N ILE A 72 6.80 -5.68 -4.20
CA ILE A 72 8.23 -5.34 -4.22
C ILE A 72 8.47 -3.98 -3.57
N TYR A 73 9.57 -3.92 -2.84
CA TYR A 73 10.06 -2.69 -2.26
C TYR A 73 11.37 -2.25 -2.90
N GLY A 74 11.50 -0.96 -3.11
CA GLY A 74 12.73 -0.36 -3.62
C GLY A 74 12.62 1.15 -3.78
N LEU A 75 13.78 1.79 -3.93
CA LEU A 75 13.94 3.22 -4.14
C LEU A 75 14.96 3.44 -5.24
N THR A 76 14.72 4.42 -6.09
CA THR A 76 15.64 4.81 -7.16
C THR A 76 17.03 5.18 -6.62
N GLU A 77 17.06 5.81 -5.44
CA GLU A 77 18.27 6.24 -4.74
C GLU A 77 19.13 5.07 -4.28
N ILE A 78 18.55 3.87 -4.07
CA ILE A 78 19.30 2.71 -3.53
C ILE A 78 19.48 1.71 -4.63
N TYR A 79 19.14 1.14 -5.38
CA TYR A 79 19.34 0.21 -6.50
C TYR A 79 18.12 0.17 -7.45
N GLY A 80 17.10 0.99 -7.21
CA GLY A 80 15.85 0.95 -7.94
C GLY A 80 14.84 -0.04 -7.33
N PRO A 81 13.84 -0.46 -8.10
CA PRO A 81 12.83 -1.40 -7.63
C PRO A 81 13.43 -2.79 -7.37
N GLY A 82 12.92 -3.47 -6.32
CA GLY A 82 13.27 -4.87 -6.05
C GLY A 82 14.49 -5.06 -5.16
N ILE A 83 14.80 -4.14 -4.25
CA ILE A 83 15.74 -4.44 -3.14
C ILE A 83 15.13 -5.38 -2.10
N GLY A 84 13.85 -5.64 -2.20
CA GLY A 84 13.11 -6.65 -1.46
C GLY A 84 11.84 -7.05 -2.19
N ILE A 85 11.38 -8.27 -1.92
CA ILE A 85 10.17 -8.86 -2.51
C ILE A 85 9.45 -9.72 -1.47
N ASP A 86 8.12 -9.77 -1.51
CA ASP A 86 7.39 -10.71 -0.68
C ASP A 86 7.50 -12.16 -1.21
N CYS A 87 7.03 -13.11 -0.40
CA CYS A 87 6.98 -14.53 -0.77
C CYS A 87 5.53 -15.03 -0.81
N ASP A 88 5.32 -16.28 -1.13
CA ASP A 88 4.00 -16.91 -1.23
C ASP A 88 3.17 -16.84 0.07
N LEU A 89 3.79 -16.56 1.21
CA LEU A 89 3.09 -16.37 2.48
C LEU A 89 2.58 -14.93 2.69
N HIS A 90 3.05 -13.98 1.89
CA HIS A 90 2.67 -12.57 1.93
C HIS A 90 2.73 -11.93 3.32
N CYS A 91 3.66 -12.36 4.16
CA CYS A 91 3.79 -11.89 5.56
C CYS A 91 4.72 -10.68 5.74
N GLY A 92 5.42 -10.26 4.69
CA GLY A 92 6.36 -9.14 4.70
C GLY A 92 7.24 -9.15 3.46
N ILE A 93 8.29 -8.35 3.49
CA ILE A 93 9.23 -8.17 2.38
C ILE A 93 10.58 -8.77 2.76
N HIS A 94 11.03 -9.78 2.05
CA HIS A 94 12.39 -10.28 2.13
C HIS A 94 13.34 -9.31 1.44
N TYR A 95 14.39 -8.87 2.12
CA TYR A 95 15.42 -8.00 1.54
C TYR A 95 16.76 -8.71 1.41
N PHE A 96 17.65 -8.17 0.58
CA PHE A 96 18.93 -8.79 0.24
C PHE A 96 20.07 -8.18 1.06
N PRO A 97 20.50 -8.82 2.16
CA PRO A 97 21.50 -8.26 3.09
C PRO A 97 22.89 -8.16 2.49
N GLU A 98 23.15 -8.79 1.34
CA GLU A 98 24.41 -8.65 0.59
C GLU A 98 24.56 -7.26 -0.06
N TYR A 99 23.43 -6.59 -0.33
CA TYR A 99 23.42 -5.29 -1.00
C TYR A 99 23.11 -4.13 -0.06
N ILE A 100 22.33 -4.38 0.99
CA ILE A 100 21.84 -3.33 1.89
C ILE A 100 21.90 -3.79 3.34
N TYR A 101 22.25 -2.86 4.23
CA TYR A 101 22.09 -3.00 5.66
C TYR A 101 20.89 -2.14 6.11
N CYS A 102 19.95 -2.74 6.81
CA CYS A 102 18.71 -2.12 7.26
C CYS A 102 18.74 -1.88 8.76
N GLU A 103 18.32 -0.69 9.20
CA GLU A 103 18.09 -0.30 10.58
C GLU A 103 16.67 0.28 10.71
N ILE A 104 16.06 0.13 11.87
CA ILE A 104 14.82 0.84 12.21
C ILE A 104 15.15 1.88 13.26
N ILE A 105 14.69 3.11 13.05
CA ILE A 105 14.91 4.21 14.00
C ILE A 105 13.59 4.84 14.42
N ASP A 106 13.57 5.43 15.61
CA ASP A 106 12.52 6.38 15.96
C ASP A 106 12.64 7.62 15.06
N PRO A 107 11.59 8.00 14.32
CA PRO A 107 11.65 9.09 13.35
C PRO A 107 11.89 10.46 13.98
N GLN A 108 11.63 10.64 15.30
CA GLN A 108 11.79 11.90 16.03
C GLN A 108 13.16 12.00 16.69
N THR A 109 13.59 10.96 17.43
CA THR A 109 14.84 10.97 18.18
C THR A 109 16.03 10.52 17.34
N GLY A 110 15.80 9.67 16.31
CA GLY A 110 16.85 9.04 15.51
C GLY A 110 17.54 7.87 16.21
N GLU A 111 17.05 7.45 17.39
CA GLU A 111 17.57 6.29 18.11
C GLU A 111 17.19 5.00 17.39
N ILE A 112 18.10 4.02 17.41
CA ILE A 112 17.84 2.70 16.81
C ILE A 112 16.86 1.94 17.70
N LEU A 113 15.83 1.40 17.08
CA LEU A 113 14.82 0.57 17.72
C LEU A 113 15.18 -0.92 17.62
N PRO A 114 14.82 -1.73 18.61
CA PRO A 114 15.02 -3.16 18.57
C PRO A 114 14.16 -3.83 17.49
N PRO A 115 14.56 -5.02 16.98
CA PRO A 115 13.76 -5.78 16.04
C PRO A 115 12.32 -6.01 16.55
N GLY A 116 11.36 -5.94 15.64
CA GLY A 116 9.92 -6.04 15.92
C GLY A 116 9.24 -4.72 16.26
N GLU A 117 9.97 -3.67 16.58
CA GLU A 117 9.40 -2.35 16.81
C GLU A 117 9.21 -1.56 15.51
N LEU A 118 8.08 -0.86 15.43
CA LEU A 118 7.74 -0.01 14.30
C LEU A 118 8.50 1.30 14.34
N GLY A 119 9.21 1.63 13.25
CA GLY A 119 9.91 2.88 13.09
C GLY A 119 10.23 3.20 11.65
N GLU A 120 11.09 4.18 11.43
CA GLU A 120 11.54 4.59 10.10
C GLU A 120 12.68 3.70 9.62
N LEU A 121 12.54 3.17 8.40
CA LEU A 121 13.59 2.38 7.77
C LEU A 121 14.75 3.27 7.35
N VAL A 122 15.93 2.86 7.75
CA VAL A 122 17.22 3.46 7.38
C VAL A 122 18.05 2.43 6.64
N ILE A 123 18.60 2.80 5.49
CA ILE A 123 19.35 1.89 4.63
C ILE A 123 20.77 2.40 4.40
N THR A 124 21.74 1.50 4.56
CA THR A 124 23.12 1.69 4.12
C THR A 124 23.38 0.76 2.93
N THR A 125 23.89 1.31 1.83
CA THR A 125 24.25 0.52 0.65
C THR A 125 25.64 -0.08 0.86
N LEU A 126 25.83 -1.38 0.55
CA LEU A 126 27.07 -2.10 0.81
C LEU A 126 27.96 -2.22 -0.42
N THR A 127 27.37 -2.33 -1.60
CA THR A 127 28.11 -2.61 -2.85
C THR A 127 27.97 -1.52 -3.92
N LYS A 128 27.23 -0.42 -3.60
CA LYS A 128 26.95 0.64 -4.55
C LYS A 128 28.16 1.57 -4.70
N GLU A 129 28.76 1.58 -5.88
CA GLU A 129 29.93 2.43 -6.19
C GLU A 129 29.52 3.86 -6.57
N GLY A 130 28.53 3.99 -7.45
CA GLY A 130 27.97 5.29 -7.81
C GLY A 130 26.97 5.78 -6.76
N MET A 131 27.30 6.90 -6.09
CA MET A 131 26.49 7.50 -5.04
C MET A 131 26.17 6.52 -3.89
N PRO A 132 27.19 6.02 -3.15
CA PRO A 132 26.96 5.19 -1.97
C PRO A 132 26.21 5.99 -0.91
N LEU A 133 25.27 5.32 -0.21
CA LEU A 133 24.45 5.93 0.83
C LEU A 133 24.77 5.29 2.18
N LEU A 134 25.09 6.12 3.16
CA LEU A 134 25.30 5.73 4.55
C LEU A 134 24.13 6.22 5.39
N ARG A 135 23.45 5.29 6.04
CA ARG A 135 22.30 5.57 6.91
C ARG A 135 21.28 6.50 6.27
N TYR A 136 20.88 6.17 5.04
CA TYR A 136 19.89 6.93 4.29
C TYR A 136 18.50 6.74 4.91
N ARG A 137 17.89 7.82 5.37
CA ARG A 137 16.54 7.83 5.93
C ARG A 137 15.52 7.77 4.81
N THR A 138 14.86 6.63 4.66
CA THR A 138 13.89 6.41 3.57
C THR A 138 12.56 7.15 3.79
N ARG A 139 12.27 7.50 5.04
CA ARG A 139 10.97 7.97 5.53
C ARG A 139 9.88 6.89 5.55
N ASP A 140 10.14 5.71 5.03
CA ASP A 140 9.18 4.61 5.06
C ASP A 140 9.11 3.98 6.45
N LEU A 141 7.91 3.68 6.91
CA LEU A 141 7.64 3.08 8.22
C LEU A 141 7.44 1.58 8.09
N THR A 142 8.25 0.82 8.81
CA THR A 142 8.19 -0.64 8.88
C THR A 142 8.88 -1.12 10.14
N TYR A 143 9.07 -2.43 10.28
CA TYR A 143 9.85 -3.08 11.32
C TYR A 143 10.70 -4.20 10.71
N LEU A 144 11.78 -4.59 11.37
CA LEU A 144 12.52 -5.82 11.02
C LEU A 144 11.98 -6.96 11.86
N ASP A 145 11.57 -8.05 11.19
CA ASP A 145 11.05 -9.21 11.91
C ASP A 145 12.22 -9.95 12.58
N PRO A 146 12.17 -10.20 13.90
CA PRO A 146 13.23 -10.96 14.59
C PRO A 146 13.24 -12.45 14.23
N GLU A 147 12.12 -12.95 13.70
CA GLU A 147 11.97 -14.37 13.39
C GLU A 147 12.11 -14.63 11.88
N PRO A 148 12.71 -15.76 11.50
CA PRO A 148 12.81 -16.14 10.09
C PRO A 148 11.42 -16.47 9.52
N CYS A 149 11.21 -16.11 8.26
CA CYS A 149 9.97 -16.43 7.58
C CYS A 149 9.76 -17.94 7.41
N LYS A 150 8.53 -18.39 7.61
CA LYS A 150 8.15 -19.82 7.42
C LYS A 150 8.17 -20.28 5.96
N CYS A 151 8.37 -19.39 4.99
CA CYS A 151 8.52 -19.76 3.58
C CYS A 151 9.81 -20.52 3.28
N GLY A 152 10.79 -20.51 4.20
CA GLY A 152 12.08 -21.21 4.06
C GLY A 152 13.14 -20.45 3.26
N LEU A 153 12.85 -19.24 2.78
CA LEU A 153 13.87 -18.38 2.18
C LEU A 153 14.89 -17.94 3.24
N PRO A 154 16.21 -17.95 2.94
CA PRO A 154 17.26 -17.58 3.90
C PRO A 154 17.41 -16.06 4.10
N TYR A 155 16.55 -15.27 3.50
CA TYR A 155 16.61 -13.81 3.56
C TYR A 155 15.84 -13.26 4.75
N PRO A 156 16.38 -12.23 5.43
CA PRO A 156 15.66 -11.59 6.52
C PRO A 156 14.37 -10.93 6.01
N LEU A 157 13.43 -10.77 6.93
CA LEU A 157 12.10 -10.26 6.66
C LEU A 157 11.95 -8.88 7.31
N MET A 158 11.41 -7.93 6.58
CA MET A 158 10.83 -6.70 7.14
C MET A 158 9.32 -6.70 6.95
N GLY A 159 8.61 -6.03 7.83
CA GLY A 159 7.17 -5.82 7.69
C GLY A 159 6.83 -5.10 6.40
N ARG A 160 5.56 -5.14 6.00
CA ARG A 160 5.07 -4.32 4.90
C ARG A 160 5.25 -2.84 5.24
N ILE A 161 5.46 -2.01 4.22
CA ILE A 161 5.51 -0.57 4.42
C ILE A 161 4.13 -0.06 4.86
N LEU A 162 4.07 0.51 6.06
CA LEU A 162 2.82 1.00 6.67
C LEU A 162 2.49 2.45 6.29
N GLY A 163 3.44 3.16 5.72
CA GLY A 163 3.30 4.57 5.33
C GLY A 163 4.66 5.26 5.36
N ARG A 164 4.63 6.59 5.38
CA ARG A 164 5.84 7.41 5.47
C ARG A 164 5.76 8.31 6.70
N SER A 165 6.90 8.56 7.33
CA SER A 165 7.00 9.46 8.49
C SER A 165 6.69 10.92 8.12
N ASP A 166 6.91 11.31 6.85
CA ASP A 166 6.61 12.64 6.30
C ASP A 166 5.20 12.77 5.71
N ASP A 167 4.47 11.66 5.52
CA ASP A 167 3.05 11.67 5.11
C ASP A 167 2.09 11.63 6.32
N THR A 168 2.64 11.75 7.52
CA THR A 168 1.85 11.75 8.75
C THR A 168 0.97 12.99 8.83
N VAL A 169 -0.32 12.78 9.01
CA VAL A 169 -1.27 13.87 9.21
C VAL A 169 -1.62 13.99 10.68
N LYS A 170 -1.37 15.16 11.27
CA LYS A 170 -1.75 15.42 12.67
C LYS A 170 -3.20 15.88 12.73
N ILE A 171 -4.07 15.08 13.36
CA ILE A 171 -5.50 15.37 13.52
C ILE A 171 -5.81 15.46 15.00
N LYS A 172 -6.20 16.64 15.48
CA LYS A 172 -6.51 16.88 16.91
C LYS A 172 -5.44 16.34 17.87
N GLY A 173 -4.16 16.47 17.49
CA GLY A 173 -3.03 15.99 18.30
C GLY A 173 -2.64 14.53 18.09
N VAL A 174 -3.42 13.75 17.33
CA VAL A 174 -3.11 12.36 16.99
C VAL A 174 -2.37 12.31 15.65
N ASN A 175 -1.25 11.61 15.60
CA ASN A 175 -0.56 11.32 14.34
C ASN A 175 -1.29 10.17 13.63
N VAL A 176 -1.80 10.45 12.44
CA VAL A 176 -2.55 9.48 11.61
C VAL A 176 -1.73 9.15 10.36
N TYR A 177 -1.50 7.89 10.17
CA TYR A 177 -0.86 7.37 8.96
C TYR A 177 -1.94 6.83 8.03
N PRO A 178 -1.94 7.18 6.73
CA PRO A 178 -2.95 6.69 5.78
C PRO A 178 -3.11 5.18 5.79
N GLY A 179 -2.02 4.47 6.02
CA GLY A 179 -2.02 3.03 6.14
C GLY A 179 -2.87 2.45 7.25
N GLN A 180 -3.04 3.14 8.36
CA GLN A 180 -3.93 2.69 9.43
C GLN A 180 -5.39 2.66 8.97
N VAL A 181 -5.79 3.62 8.10
CA VAL A 181 -7.13 3.64 7.51
C VAL A 181 -7.36 2.41 6.63
N GLU A 182 -6.35 2.02 5.85
CA GLU A 182 -6.42 0.80 5.02
C GLU A 182 -6.53 -0.48 5.86
N ASP A 183 -5.83 -0.55 6.99
CA ASP A 183 -5.93 -1.66 7.91
C ASP A 183 -7.36 -1.79 8.48
N VAL A 184 -7.98 -0.66 8.84
CA VAL A 184 -9.38 -0.64 9.30
C VAL A 184 -10.36 -1.02 8.19
N ILE A 185 -10.14 -0.56 6.95
CA ILE A 185 -10.92 -0.99 5.79
C ILE A 185 -10.82 -2.51 5.60
N ARG A 186 -9.61 -3.07 5.71
CA ARG A 186 -9.37 -4.52 5.60
C ARG A 186 -10.20 -5.32 6.62
N MET A 187 -10.30 -4.80 7.84
CA MET A 187 -11.04 -5.44 8.94
C MET A 187 -12.56 -5.25 8.83
N THR A 188 -13.04 -4.38 7.94
CA THR A 188 -14.46 -4.08 7.79
C THR A 188 -15.04 -4.78 6.55
N PRO A 189 -15.86 -5.83 6.71
CA PRO A 189 -16.53 -6.47 5.60
C PRO A 189 -17.46 -5.52 4.84
N GLY A 190 -17.58 -5.71 3.53
CA GLY A 190 -18.46 -4.90 2.68
C GLY A 190 -17.87 -3.59 2.18
N LEU A 191 -16.60 -3.32 2.49
CA LEU A 191 -15.86 -2.17 1.93
C LEU A 191 -14.80 -2.65 0.95
N SER A 192 -14.61 -1.91 -0.15
CA SER A 192 -13.52 -2.12 -1.10
C SER A 192 -12.21 -1.49 -0.60
N SER A 193 -11.14 -1.60 -1.40
CA SER A 193 -9.84 -1.00 -1.08
C SER A 193 -9.75 0.51 -1.39
N GLU A 194 -10.73 1.05 -2.10
CA GLU A 194 -10.68 2.43 -2.58
C GLU A 194 -11.30 3.39 -1.58
N TYR A 195 -10.51 4.39 -1.18
CA TYR A 195 -10.95 5.40 -0.24
C TYR A 195 -10.27 6.75 -0.47
N GLN A 196 -10.85 7.79 0.12
CA GLN A 196 -10.29 9.14 0.23
C GLN A 196 -10.49 9.64 1.66
N MET A 197 -9.44 10.15 2.28
CA MET A 197 -9.48 10.86 3.55
C MET A 197 -9.38 12.36 3.29
N ILE A 198 -10.42 13.08 3.60
CA ILE A 198 -10.54 14.55 3.41
C ILE A 198 -10.47 15.19 4.78
N ILE A 199 -9.57 16.14 4.96
CA ILE A 199 -9.35 16.84 6.21
C ILE A 199 -9.57 18.30 5.98
N ASP A 200 -10.51 18.85 6.72
CA ASP A 200 -10.88 20.27 6.67
C ASP A 200 -10.75 20.88 8.08
N ARG A 201 -10.78 22.20 8.15
CA ARG A 201 -10.81 22.95 9.41
C ARG A 201 -11.92 23.98 9.36
N GLU A 202 -12.90 23.84 10.26
CA GLU A 202 -14.01 24.75 10.44
C GLU A 202 -14.00 25.28 11.87
N ASP A 203 -14.09 26.60 12.03
CA ASP A 203 -14.06 27.27 13.35
C ASP A 203 -12.91 26.80 14.26
N GLY A 204 -11.72 26.61 13.68
CA GLY A 204 -10.52 26.17 14.42
C GLY A 204 -10.53 24.70 14.82
N LYS A 205 -11.51 23.90 14.41
CA LYS A 205 -11.61 22.47 14.71
C LYS A 205 -11.41 21.65 13.45
N ASP A 206 -10.52 20.65 13.54
CA ASP A 206 -10.33 19.71 12.46
C ASP A 206 -11.56 18.82 12.29
N SER A 207 -12.02 18.66 11.06
CA SER A 207 -13.02 17.69 10.63
C SER A 207 -12.38 16.69 9.68
N VAL A 208 -12.82 15.44 9.76
CA VAL A 208 -12.32 14.35 8.92
C VAL A 208 -13.50 13.64 8.30
N LEU A 209 -13.49 13.57 6.98
CA LEU A 209 -14.41 12.74 6.20
C LEU A 209 -13.64 11.63 5.49
N ILE A 210 -14.04 10.38 5.72
CA ILE A 210 -13.50 9.25 4.97
C ILE A 210 -14.58 8.74 4.02
N ARG A 211 -14.33 8.90 2.73
CA ARG A 211 -15.12 8.29 1.67
C ARG A 211 -14.52 6.94 1.33
N VAL A 212 -15.33 5.91 1.28
CA VAL A 212 -14.87 4.56 0.96
C VAL A 212 -15.91 3.88 0.07
N GLU A 213 -15.46 3.10 -0.90
CA GLU A 213 -16.37 2.37 -1.77
C GLU A 213 -16.88 1.08 -1.14
N GLU A 214 -18.11 0.71 -1.47
CA GLU A 214 -18.64 -0.61 -1.13
C GLU A 214 -17.91 -1.72 -1.93
N ASP A 215 -17.89 -2.91 -1.35
CA ASP A 215 -17.41 -4.11 -2.03
C ASP A 215 -18.52 -4.62 -2.97
N PRO A 216 -18.28 -4.73 -4.29
CA PRO A 216 -19.30 -5.11 -5.25
C PRO A 216 -19.79 -6.55 -5.09
N GLU A 217 -19.04 -7.39 -4.37
CA GLU A 217 -19.36 -8.80 -4.18
C GLU A 217 -19.85 -9.13 -2.76
N ARG A 218 -19.70 -8.20 -1.83
CA ARG A 218 -20.03 -8.42 -0.43
C ARG A 218 -20.77 -7.24 0.18
N HIS A 219 -22.10 -7.28 0.10
CA HIS A 219 -22.92 -6.24 0.71
C HIS A 219 -22.94 -6.36 2.25
N ASN A 220 -22.71 -5.22 2.93
CA ASN A 220 -22.84 -5.09 4.39
C ASN A 220 -23.57 -3.77 4.73
N PRO A 221 -24.85 -3.81 5.10
CA PRO A 221 -25.61 -2.59 5.41
C PRO A 221 -25.10 -1.84 6.65
N ARG A 222 -24.24 -2.47 7.45
CA ARG A 222 -23.63 -1.87 8.64
C ARG A 222 -22.21 -1.40 8.42
N ALA A 223 -21.65 -1.52 7.21
CA ALA A 223 -20.26 -1.22 6.93
C ALA A 223 -19.83 0.20 7.36
N ALA A 224 -20.65 1.20 7.10
CA ALA A 224 -20.36 2.59 7.51
C ALA A 224 -20.26 2.73 9.04
N TRP A 225 -21.17 2.10 9.77
CA TRP A 225 -21.16 2.15 11.24
C TRP A 225 -19.96 1.38 11.82
N GLU A 226 -19.70 0.17 11.33
CA GLU A 226 -18.57 -0.66 11.76
C GLU A 226 -17.24 0.02 11.48
N PHE A 227 -17.09 0.58 10.30
CA PHE A 227 -15.88 1.30 9.92
C PHE A 227 -15.66 2.54 10.79
N LYS A 228 -16.68 3.37 11.01
CA LYS A 228 -16.61 4.54 11.90
C LYS A 228 -16.22 4.15 13.31
N HIS A 229 -16.78 3.06 13.83
CA HIS A 229 -16.47 2.54 15.16
C HIS A 229 -15.01 2.07 15.24
N ASN A 230 -14.55 1.30 14.26
CA ASN A 230 -13.19 0.77 14.19
C ASN A 230 -12.14 1.88 14.02
N ILE A 231 -12.41 2.91 13.21
CA ILE A 231 -11.54 4.10 13.09
C ILE A 231 -11.33 4.74 14.47
N LYS A 232 -12.40 4.93 15.23
CA LYS A 232 -12.30 5.51 16.57
C LYS A 232 -11.54 4.59 17.55
N ALA A 233 -11.80 3.30 17.49
CA ALA A 233 -11.20 2.32 18.42
C ALA A 233 -9.69 2.11 18.14
N ILE A 234 -9.28 2.07 16.88
CA ILE A 234 -7.93 1.68 16.47
C ILE A 234 -7.03 2.90 16.27
N ILE A 235 -7.52 3.94 15.58
CA ILE A 235 -6.74 5.13 15.22
C ILE A 235 -6.94 6.25 16.24
N ASN A 236 -7.99 6.16 17.06
CA ASN A 236 -8.35 7.16 18.09
C ASN A 236 -8.69 8.55 17.51
N ILE A 237 -9.28 8.59 16.31
CA ILE A 237 -9.83 9.81 15.72
C ILE A 237 -11.35 9.69 15.54
N ILE A 238 -12.02 10.83 15.50
CA ILE A 238 -13.44 10.91 15.13
C ILE A 238 -13.48 11.37 13.68
N ALA A 239 -14.01 10.51 12.82
CA ALA A 239 -14.22 10.77 11.41
C ALA A 239 -15.68 10.55 11.03
N ASP A 240 -16.18 11.32 10.08
CA ASP A 240 -17.40 11.00 9.37
C ASP A 240 -17.08 10.01 8.25
N VAL A 241 -18.03 9.14 7.93
CA VAL A 241 -17.87 8.06 6.96
C VAL A 241 -18.98 8.14 5.93
N GLU A 242 -18.59 8.16 4.68
CA GLU A 242 -19.47 8.10 3.52
C GLU A 242 -19.11 6.83 2.70
N VAL A 243 -20.02 5.87 2.65
CA VAL A 243 -19.87 4.70 1.79
C VAL A 243 -20.49 5.02 0.43
N THR A 244 -19.69 4.94 -0.62
CA THR A 244 -20.10 5.25 -1.99
C THR A 244 -20.21 3.98 -2.82
N PRO A 245 -21.02 3.97 -3.89
CA PRO A 245 -21.09 2.84 -4.81
C PRO A 245 -19.71 2.51 -5.40
N TYR A 246 -19.50 1.24 -5.72
CA TYR A 246 -18.26 0.77 -6.34
C TYR A 246 -17.96 1.52 -7.64
N GLN A 247 -16.68 1.84 -7.89
CA GLN A 247 -16.20 2.64 -9.02
C GLN A 247 -16.67 4.12 -9.06
N THR A 248 -17.08 4.67 -7.94
CA THR A 248 -17.44 6.11 -7.84
C THR A 248 -16.21 6.98 -7.60
N LEU A 249 -15.23 6.48 -6.83
CA LEU A 249 -14.01 7.23 -6.56
C LEU A 249 -13.06 7.19 -7.76
N PRO A 250 -12.32 8.29 -8.03
CA PRO A 250 -11.42 8.36 -9.16
C PRO A 250 -10.36 7.26 -9.12
N ARG A 251 -10.17 6.58 -10.23
CA ARG A 251 -9.04 5.67 -10.45
C ARG A 251 -7.87 6.45 -11.06
N SER A 252 -6.66 6.11 -10.65
CA SER A 252 -5.45 6.77 -11.14
C SER A 252 -4.61 5.80 -11.95
N GLU A 253 -4.11 6.27 -13.10
CA GLU A 253 -3.06 5.57 -13.86
C GLU A 253 -1.66 5.78 -13.23
N LYS A 254 -1.58 6.60 -12.20
CA LYS A 254 -0.39 6.90 -11.39
C LYS A 254 -0.65 6.50 -9.95
N LYS A 255 0.28 6.84 -9.05
CA LYS A 255 0.06 6.67 -7.60
C LYS A 255 -1.23 7.34 -7.15
N SER A 256 -2.07 6.59 -6.43
CA SER A 256 -3.34 7.10 -5.93
C SER A 256 -3.11 8.08 -4.78
N LYS A 257 -3.66 9.29 -4.91
CA LYS A 257 -3.70 10.26 -3.79
C LYS A 257 -4.87 9.88 -2.88
N ARG A 258 -4.56 9.45 -1.66
CA ARG A 258 -5.55 9.00 -0.67
C ARG A 258 -5.94 10.09 0.33
N VAL A 259 -5.04 11.05 0.59
CA VAL A 259 -5.21 12.09 1.60
C VAL A 259 -5.34 13.45 0.92
N TYR A 260 -6.38 14.17 1.29
CA TYR A 260 -6.70 15.52 0.83
C TYR A 260 -6.78 16.42 2.05
N ASP A 261 -5.62 16.92 2.51
CA ASP A 261 -5.57 17.93 3.57
C ASP A 261 -5.88 19.30 2.95
N ARG A 262 -7.00 19.87 3.34
CA ARG A 262 -7.50 21.17 2.85
C ARG A 262 -7.36 22.27 3.90
N ARG A 263 -6.77 21.95 5.04
CA ARG A 263 -6.50 22.94 6.06
C ARG A 263 -5.42 23.88 5.57
N ASN A 264 -5.65 25.17 5.67
CA ASN A 264 -4.59 26.17 5.54
C ASN A 264 -3.72 26.05 6.78
N LEU A 265 -2.57 25.39 6.65
CA LEU A 265 -1.55 25.24 7.66
C LEU A 265 -0.50 26.34 7.40
N ASP A 266 -0.91 27.63 7.55
CA ASP A 266 0.01 28.77 7.54
C ASP A 266 0.69 28.95 8.91
#